data_bfeb264518c167dde69ef632b387c92b
#
_entry.id   bfeb264518c167dde69ef632b387c92b
#
_cell.length_a   1.000
_cell.length_b   1.000
_cell.length_c   1.000
_cell.angle_alpha   90.00
_cell.angle_beta   90.00
_cell.angle_gamma   90.00
#
_symmetry.space_group_name_H-M   'P 1'
#
loop_
_entity.id
_entity.type
_entity.pdbx_description
1 polymer ?
#
loop_
_entity_poly.entity_id
_entity_poly.type
_entity_poly.pdbx_seq_one_letter_code
_entity_poly.pdbx_strand_id
1 'polypeptide(L)'
;MKHVAMVLLIPAFLFAESTIEKYVMRGDSLFWAMEYDKALEVYKEGLSVDSTNYELLWRVSRCLCNIGDVVPKEKREKIYEDALTYAEKAVEVNPQADWGWTWLAASYGNLALFRGGKGKVRLAMKIKDAVLKALKLNPDNHLANYIWGSYNFEAATLNWALRKFAKMLFGEVPEGTLEDAEKYIKKAVSLKPDRIQYRLELAKLYKKMGKKEEAIRELEITINLRPQYKEDYVLLKEAEELLRKLKK
;
A
#
# COMPACT_ATOMS: atom_id res chain seq x y z
N MET A 1 -23.10 -27.45 -55.73
CA MET A 1 -23.14 -26.46 -54.67
C MET A 1 -22.32 -27.02 -53.52
N LYS A 2 -21.09 -26.50 -53.32
CA LYS A 2 -20.21 -26.90 -52.17
C LYS A 2 -20.44 -25.91 -51.05
N HIS A 3 -21.05 -26.37 -49.93
CA HIS A 3 -21.15 -25.56 -48.71
C HIS A 3 -19.79 -25.57 -48.01
N VAL A 4 -19.12 -24.42 -48.03
CA VAL A 4 -17.94 -24.16 -47.20
C VAL A 4 -18.47 -23.80 -45.81
N ALA A 5 -18.33 -24.71 -44.87
CA ALA A 5 -18.57 -24.41 -43.47
C ALA A 5 -17.41 -23.51 -42.94
N MET A 6 -17.72 -22.24 -42.72
CA MET A 6 -16.82 -21.30 -42.07
C MET A 6 -16.83 -21.59 -40.58
N VAL A 7 -15.83 -22.32 -40.12
CA VAL A 7 -15.59 -22.54 -38.69
C VAL A 7 -15.06 -21.22 -38.11
N LEU A 8 -15.90 -20.51 -37.35
CA LEU A 8 -15.50 -19.36 -36.57
C LEU A 8 -14.63 -19.88 -35.44
N LEU A 9 -13.33 -19.76 -35.60
CA LEU A 9 -12.36 -19.89 -34.49
C LEU A 9 -12.56 -18.69 -33.55
N ILE A 10 -13.40 -18.85 -32.53
CA ILE A 10 -13.44 -17.91 -31.41
C ILE A 10 -12.09 -18.09 -30.69
N PRO A 11 -11.25 -17.05 -30.60
CA PRO A 11 -9.92 -17.21 -30.06
C PRO A 11 -9.98 -17.64 -28.58
N ALA A 12 -9.24 -18.68 -28.21
CA ALA A 12 -9.11 -19.19 -26.85
C ALA A 12 -8.74 -18.09 -25.83
N PHE A 13 -8.14 -17.00 -26.31
CA PHE A 13 -7.79 -15.80 -25.55
C PHE A 13 -9.00 -15.12 -24.91
N LEU A 14 -10.14 -14.99 -25.62
CA LEU A 14 -11.37 -14.38 -25.07
C LEU A 14 -11.99 -15.23 -23.92
N PHE A 15 -11.86 -16.54 -23.97
CA PHE A 15 -12.34 -17.42 -22.89
C PHE A 15 -11.44 -17.36 -21.65
N ALA A 16 -10.12 -17.22 -21.83
CA ALA A 16 -9.17 -17.09 -20.74
C ALA A 16 -9.36 -15.76 -20.01
N GLU A 17 -9.54 -14.65 -20.74
CA GLU A 17 -9.77 -13.31 -20.17
C GLU A 17 -11.05 -13.28 -19.34
N SER A 18 -12.17 -13.82 -19.83
CA SER A 18 -13.42 -13.93 -19.06
C SER A 18 -13.29 -14.80 -17.81
N THR A 19 -12.38 -15.78 -17.84
CA THR A 19 -12.11 -16.66 -16.69
C THR A 19 -11.31 -15.93 -15.61
N ILE A 20 -10.27 -15.21 -16.00
CA ILE A 20 -9.43 -14.40 -15.07
C ILE A 20 -10.27 -13.32 -14.39
N GLU A 21 -11.12 -12.62 -15.14
CA GLU A 21 -12.01 -11.59 -14.60
C GLU A 21 -12.89 -12.12 -13.45
N LYS A 22 -13.38 -13.36 -13.55
CA LYS A 22 -14.15 -14.02 -12.47
C LYS A 22 -13.32 -14.17 -11.19
N TYR A 23 -12.04 -14.56 -11.30
CA TYR A 23 -11.14 -14.66 -10.14
C TYR A 23 -10.89 -13.27 -9.52
N VAL A 24 -10.67 -12.24 -10.35
CA VAL A 24 -10.51 -10.86 -9.87
C VAL A 24 -11.76 -10.40 -9.13
N MET A 25 -12.94 -10.52 -9.72
CA MET A 25 -14.21 -10.08 -9.10
C MET A 25 -14.52 -10.84 -7.80
N ARG A 26 -14.39 -12.16 -7.80
CA ARG A 26 -14.62 -12.99 -6.60
C ARG A 26 -13.61 -12.68 -5.50
N GLY A 27 -12.33 -12.55 -5.85
CA GLY A 27 -11.27 -12.20 -4.92
C GLY A 27 -11.46 -10.79 -4.34
N ASP A 28 -11.82 -9.79 -5.16
CA ASP A 28 -12.10 -8.43 -4.70
C ASP A 28 -13.33 -8.40 -3.77
N SER A 29 -14.39 -9.15 -4.06
CA SER A 29 -15.55 -9.28 -3.16
C SER A 29 -15.15 -9.81 -1.78
N LEU A 30 -14.34 -10.87 -1.73
CA LEU A 30 -13.84 -11.44 -0.47
C LEU A 30 -12.88 -10.47 0.25
N PHE A 31 -12.01 -9.77 -0.50
CA PHE A 31 -11.10 -8.79 0.07
C PHE A 31 -11.86 -7.67 0.78
N TRP A 32 -12.88 -7.10 0.14
CA TRP A 32 -13.70 -6.03 0.73
C TRP A 32 -14.64 -6.52 1.84
N ALA A 33 -14.92 -7.83 1.89
CA ALA A 33 -15.53 -8.48 3.04
C ALA A 33 -14.53 -8.75 4.19
N MET A 34 -13.27 -8.30 4.07
CA MET A 34 -12.15 -8.55 4.99
C MET A 34 -11.80 -10.05 5.15
N GLU A 35 -12.22 -10.91 4.21
CA GLU A 35 -11.88 -12.33 4.19
C GLU A 35 -10.56 -12.56 3.41
N TYR A 36 -9.46 -11.95 3.88
CA TYR A 36 -8.19 -11.86 3.14
C TYR A 36 -7.59 -13.20 2.77
N ASP A 37 -7.67 -14.21 3.65
CA ASP A 37 -7.13 -15.55 3.36
C ASP A 37 -7.86 -16.19 2.19
N LYS A 38 -9.21 -16.11 2.18
CA LYS A 38 -10.01 -16.62 1.06
C LYS A 38 -9.80 -15.82 -0.23
N ALA A 39 -9.65 -14.49 -0.13
CA ALA A 39 -9.33 -13.66 -1.28
C ALA A 39 -7.98 -14.07 -1.88
N LEU A 40 -6.97 -14.30 -1.04
CA LEU A 40 -5.64 -14.76 -1.44
C LEU A 40 -5.70 -16.10 -2.18
N GLU A 41 -6.47 -17.06 -1.67
CA GLU A 41 -6.68 -18.37 -2.32
C GLU A 41 -7.27 -18.18 -3.73
N VAL A 42 -8.34 -17.40 -3.86
CA VAL A 42 -8.99 -17.13 -5.15
C VAL A 42 -8.06 -16.44 -6.14
N TYR A 43 -7.28 -15.46 -5.72
CA TYR A 43 -6.30 -14.82 -6.60
C TYR A 43 -5.19 -15.79 -7.04
N LYS A 44 -4.74 -16.67 -6.15
CA LYS A 44 -3.74 -17.71 -6.48
C LYS A 44 -4.30 -18.78 -7.40
N GLU A 45 -5.57 -19.17 -7.26
CA GLU A 45 -6.26 -20.02 -8.24
C GLU A 45 -6.23 -19.38 -9.63
N GLY A 46 -6.54 -18.09 -9.75
CA GLY A 46 -6.42 -17.35 -10.99
C GLY A 46 -4.99 -17.34 -11.56
N LEU A 47 -3.98 -17.16 -10.70
CA LEU A 47 -2.55 -17.24 -11.11
C LEU A 47 -2.12 -18.65 -11.54
N SER A 48 -2.81 -19.70 -11.14
CA SER A 48 -2.56 -21.06 -11.68
C SER A 48 -3.05 -21.22 -13.13
N VAL A 49 -4.00 -20.38 -13.58
CA VAL A 49 -4.48 -20.31 -14.96
C VAL A 49 -3.60 -19.39 -15.81
N ASP A 50 -3.24 -18.22 -15.27
CA ASP A 50 -2.32 -17.24 -15.90
C ASP A 50 -1.36 -16.68 -14.87
N SER A 51 -0.18 -17.27 -14.78
CA SER A 51 0.85 -16.91 -13.78
C SER A 51 1.47 -15.53 -13.97
N THR A 52 1.22 -14.89 -15.12
CA THR A 52 1.72 -13.56 -15.49
C THR A 52 0.62 -12.51 -15.49
N ASN A 53 -0.55 -12.81 -14.97
CA ASN A 53 -1.64 -11.86 -14.95
C ASN A 53 -1.37 -10.70 -14.00
N TYR A 54 -1.18 -9.51 -14.57
CA TYR A 54 -0.88 -8.28 -13.84
C TYR A 54 -1.91 -7.98 -12.75
N GLU A 55 -3.21 -8.09 -13.10
CA GLU A 55 -4.31 -7.75 -12.20
C GLU A 55 -4.37 -8.65 -10.96
N LEU A 56 -4.02 -9.91 -11.10
CA LEU A 56 -3.93 -10.84 -9.99
C LEU A 56 -2.64 -10.64 -9.17
N LEU A 57 -1.51 -10.40 -9.83
CA LEU A 57 -0.22 -10.26 -9.15
C LEU A 57 -0.21 -9.12 -8.11
N TRP A 58 -0.63 -7.91 -8.49
CA TRP A 58 -0.66 -6.80 -7.53
C TRP A 58 -1.74 -7.00 -6.45
N ARG A 59 -2.86 -7.68 -6.76
CA ARG A 59 -3.88 -8.01 -5.76
C ARG A 59 -3.41 -9.02 -4.73
N VAL A 60 -2.62 -10.02 -5.13
CA VAL A 60 -1.97 -10.94 -4.21
C VAL A 60 -1.02 -10.18 -3.28
N SER A 61 -0.20 -9.27 -3.81
CA SER A 61 0.67 -8.42 -2.99
C SER A 61 -0.14 -7.59 -2.00
N ARG A 62 -1.21 -6.92 -2.44
CA ARG A 62 -2.16 -6.19 -1.59
C ARG A 62 -2.69 -7.06 -0.46
N CYS A 63 -3.16 -8.25 -0.81
CA CYS A 63 -3.77 -9.17 0.12
C CYS A 63 -2.77 -9.62 1.19
N LEU A 64 -1.56 -9.99 0.78
CA LEU A 64 -0.48 -10.37 1.69
C LEU A 64 -0.06 -9.22 2.62
N CYS A 65 0.04 -7.98 2.13
CA CYS A 65 0.30 -6.82 2.98
C CYS A 65 -0.77 -6.70 4.09
N ASN A 66 -2.07 -6.79 3.72
CA ASN A 66 -3.16 -6.69 4.70
C ASN A 66 -3.24 -7.89 5.66
N ILE A 67 -2.84 -9.09 5.25
CA ILE A 67 -2.67 -10.25 6.13
C ILE A 67 -1.52 -9.98 7.12
N GLY A 68 -0.38 -9.49 6.62
CA GLY A 68 0.79 -9.17 7.45
C GLY A 68 0.50 -8.17 8.56
N ASP A 69 -0.40 -7.21 8.31
CA ASP A 69 -0.77 -6.18 9.30
C ASP A 69 -1.52 -6.74 10.52
N VAL A 70 -2.20 -7.89 10.37
CA VAL A 70 -3.09 -8.45 11.41
C VAL A 70 -2.60 -9.77 12.02
N VAL A 71 -1.61 -10.43 11.42
CA VAL A 71 -1.05 -11.67 11.98
C VAL A 71 -0.06 -11.40 13.13
N PRO A 72 0.26 -12.42 13.97
CA PRO A 72 1.31 -12.33 14.98
C PRO A 72 2.65 -11.88 14.36
N LYS A 73 3.42 -11.11 15.17
CA LYS A 73 4.65 -10.45 14.72
C LYS A 73 5.66 -11.41 14.08
N GLU A 74 5.76 -12.63 14.59
CA GLU A 74 6.72 -13.66 14.15
C GLU A 74 6.48 -14.12 12.70
N LYS A 75 5.26 -13.94 12.19
CA LYS A 75 4.87 -14.33 10.84
C LYS A 75 4.97 -13.18 9.82
N ARG A 76 5.04 -11.92 10.29
CA ARG A 76 4.90 -10.73 9.44
C ARG A 76 5.99 -10.60 8.40
N GLU A 77 7.25 -10.80 8.78
CA GLU A 77 8.39 -10.58 7.88
C GLU A 77 8.28 -11.45 6.63
N LYS A 78 8.03 -12.74 6.81
CA LYS A 78 7.89 -13.68 5.70
C LYS A 78 6.72 -13.30 4.79
N ILE A 79 5.58 -12.89 5.37
CA ILE A 79 4.40 -12.49 4.58
C ILE A 79 4.68 -11.22 3.77
N TYR A 80 5.40 -10.23 4.35
CA TYR A 80 5.77 -9.02 3.61
C TYR A 80 6.83 -9.30 2.53
N GLU A 81 7.74 -10.26 2.73
CA GLU A 81 8.66 -10.71 1.70
C GLU A 81 7.93 -11.41 0.54
N ASP A 82 6.93 -12.24 0.86
CA ASP A 82 6.08 -12.85 -0.15
C ASP A 82 5.28 -11.77 -0.92
N ALA A 83 4.72 -10.76 -0.22
CA ALA A 83 4.05 -9.62 -0.85
C ALA A 83 4.98 -8.86 -1.81
N LEU A 84 6.22 -8.63 -1.39
CA LEU A 84 7.25 -7.99 -2.21
C LEU A 84 7.51 -8.78 -3.50
N THR A 85 7.65 -10.10 -3.41
CA THR A 85 7.88 -10.99 -4.58
C THR A 85 6.76 -10.86 -5.62
N TYR A 86 5.48 -10.79 -5.19
CA TYR A 86 4.37 -10.61 -6.11
C TYR A 86 4.29 -9.21 -6.70
N ALA A 87 4.65 -8.17 -5.92
CA ALA A 87 4.72 -6.81 -6.43
C ALA A 87 5.85 -6.64 -7.47
N GLU A 88 7.02 -7.24 -7.24
CA GLU A 88 8.13 -7.26 -8.20
C GLU A 88 7.71 -7.90 -9.53
N LYS A 89 7.05 -9.06 -9.47
CA LYS A 89 6.48 -9.71 -10.66
C LYS A 89 5.44 -8.84 -11.38
N ALA A 90 4.57 -8.13 -10.64
CA ALA A 90 3.59 -7.24 -11.24
C ALA A 90 4.27 -6.11 -12.03
N VAL A 91 5.33 -5.51 -11.47
CA VAL A 91 6.12 -4.46 -12.14
C VAL A 91 6.87 -5.02 -13.36
N GLU A 92 7.39 -6.24 -13.28
CA GLU A 92 8.05 -6.92 -14.41
C GLU A 92 7.07 -7.14 -15.58
N VAL A 93 5.86 -7.61 -15.28
CA VAL A 93 4.82 -7.88 -16.29
C VAL A 93 4.28 -6.60 -16.91
N ASN A 94 3.97 -5.59 -16.09
CA ASN A 94 3.45 -4.32 -16.61
C ASN A 94 4.09 -3.10 -15.91
N PRO A 95 5.26 -2.65 -16.37
CA PRO A 95 5.97 -1.51 -15.80
C PRO A 95 5.30 -0.15 -16.09
N GLN A 96 4.25 -0.11 -16.93
CA GLN A 96 3.53 1.10 -17.28
C GLN A 96 2.23 1.30 -16.50
N ALA A 97 1.88 0.39 -15.60
CA ALA A 97 0.74 0.51 -14.71
C ALA A 97 1.16 0.87 -13.27
N ASP A 98 0.40 1.76 -12.63
CA ASP A 98 0.76 2.37 -11.34
C ASP A 98 0.61 1.44 -10.14
N TRP A 99 -0.39 0.53 -10.13
CA TRP A 99 -0.66 -0.32 -8.97
C TRP A 99 0.46 -1.30 -8.64
N GLY A 100 1.18 -1.85 -9.64
CA GLY A 100 2.35 -2.69 -9.40
C GLY A 100 3.44 -1.94 -8.63
N TRP A 101 3.80 -0.74 -9.07
CA TRP A 101 4.76 0.14 -8.39
C TRP A 101 4.27 0.59 -7.02
N THR A 102 2.97 0.87 -6.88
CA THR A 102 2.36 1.26 -5.60
C THR A 102 2.49 0.15 -4.56
N TRP A 103 2.15 -1.11 -4.94
CA TRP A 103 2.25 -2.23 -4.00
C TRP A 103 3.70 -2.67 -3.78
N LEU A 104 4.59 -2.42 -4.74
CA LEU A 104 6.03 -2.58 -4.53
C LEU A 104 6.54 -1.61 -3.45
N ALA A 105 6.16 -0.33 -3.53
CA ALA A 105 6.49 0.66 -2.52
C ALA A 105 5.87 0.33 -1.15
N ALA A 106 4.60 -0.12 -1.12
CA ALA A 106 3.91 -0.54 0.10
C ALA A 106 4.60 -1.74 0.77
N SER A 107 4.97 -2.77 0.00
CA SER A 107 5.68 -3.96 0.50
C SER A 107 7.05 -3.61 1.08
N TYR A 108 7.83 -2.76 0.41
CA TYR A 108 9.06 -2.22 0.98
C TYR A 108 8.80 -1.39 2.25
N GLY A 109 7.72 -0.60 2.27
CA GLY A 109 7.31 0.21 3.43
C GLY A 109 6.99 -0.65 4.64
N ASN A 110 6.18 -1.70 4.47
CA ASN A 110 5.82 -2.64 5.52
C ASN A 110 7.05 -3.37 6.09
N LEU A 111 7.94 -3.85 5.23
CA LEU A 111 9.23 -4.43 5.65
C LEU A 111 10.11 -3.42 6.38
N ALA A 112 10.15 -2.17 5.92
CA ALA A 112 10.91 -1.10 6.54
C ALA A 112 10.41 -0.81 7.95
N LEU A 113 9.09 -0.68 8.13
CA LEU A 113 8.47 -0.45 9.43
C LEU A 113 8.67 -1.64 10.37
N PHE A 114 8.52 -2.86 9.86
CA PHE A 114 8.74 -4.08 10.64
C PHE A 114 10.18 -4.19 11.14
N ARG A 115 11.17 -4.01 10.25
CA ARG A 115 12.60 -4.11 10.57
C ARG A 115 13.11 -2.96 11.43
N GLY A 116 12.49 -1.78 11.31
CA GLY A 116 12.85 -0.58 12.07
C GLY A 116 14.32 -0.14 11.90
N GLY A 117 14.72 0.89 12.63
CA GLY A 117 16.11 1.33 12.74
C GLY A 117 16.90 1.32 11.42
N LYS A 118 18.04 0.62 11.40
CA LYS A 118 18.90 0.50 10.20
C LYS A 118 18.23 -0.27 9.05
N GLY A 119 17.34 -1.23 9.35
CA GLY A 119 16.57 -1.97 8.35
C GLY A 119 15.67 -1.06 7.53
N LYS A 120 14.99 -0.12 8.23
CA LYS A 120 14.16 0.92 7.61
C LYS A 120 14.97 1.80 6.65
N VAL A 121 16.13 2.26 7.08
CA VAL A 121 17.02 3.10 6.25
C VAL A 121 17.47 2.36 4.99
N ARG A 122 17.78 1.06 5.08
CA ARG A 122 18.21 0.25 3.93
C ARG A 122 17.14 0.16 2.83
N LEU A 123 15.86 0.25 3.18
CA LEU A 123 14.77 0.15 2.24
C LEU A 123 14.28 1.51 1.73
N ALA A 124 14.70 2.61 2.37
CA ALA A 124 14.21 3.96 2.07
C ALA A 124 14.34 4.34 0.59
N MET A 125 15.51 4.09 -0.04
CA MET A 125 15.71 4.42 -1.45
C MET A 125 14.81 3.58 -2.37
N LYS A 126 14.62 2.30 -2.06
CA LYS A 126 13.71 1.42 -2.83
C LYS A 126 12.25 1.89 -2.75
N ILE A 127 11.82 2.35 -1.57
CA ILE A 127 10.48 2.96 -1.40
C ILE A 127 10.36 4.21 -2.27
N LYS A 128 11.35 5.12 -2.18
CA LYS A 128 11.39 6.37 -2.96
C LYS A 128 11.27 6.08 -4.46
N ASP A 129 12.11 5.20 -5.00
CA ASP A 129 12.13 4.90 -6.43
C ASP A 129 10.79 4.32 -6.91
N ALA A 130 10.24 3.35 -6.19
CA ALA A 130 8.98 2.72 -6.54
C ALA A 130 7.80 3.69 -6.46
N VAL A 131 7.69 4.47 -5.38
CA VAL A 131 6.55 5.40 -5.19
C VAL A 131 6.59 6.56 -6.18
N LEU A 132 7.77 7.10 -6.51
CA LEU A 132 7.89 8.16 -7.51
C LEU A 132 7.54 7.64 -8.90
N LYS A 133 7.86 6.39 -9.21
CA LYS A 133 7.43 5.77 -10.46
C LYS A 133 5.92 5.61 -10.52
N ALA A 134 5.28 5.15 -9.43
CA ALA A 134 3.82 5.07 -9.33
C ALA A 134 3.15 6.44 -9.53
N LEU A 135 3.64 7.49 -8.85
CA LEU A 135 3.11 8.85 -8.96
C LEU A 135 3.33 9.49 -10.33
N LYS A 136 4.42 9.13 -11.02
CA LYS A 136 4.66 9.56 -12.41
C LYS A 136 3.64 8.95 -13.37
N LEU A 137 3.25 7.69 -13.14
CA LEU A 137 2.26 6.99 -13.96
C LEU A 137 0.83 7.44 -13.64
N ASN A 138 0.52 7.63 -12.36
CA ASN A 138 -0.77 8.11 -11.90
C ASN A 138 -0.60 9.05 -10.69
N PRO A 139 -0.60 10.38 -10.92
CA PRO A 139 -0.50 11.37 -9.85
C PRO A 139 -1.66 11.34 -8.84
N ASP A 140 -2.79 10.74 -9.21
CA ASP A 140 -3.99 10.63 -8.37
C ASP A 140 -4.15 9.24 -7.73
N ASN A 141 -3.11 8.39 -7.77
CA ASN A 141 -3.10 7.18 -6.97
C ASN A 141 -3.04 7.54 -5.48
N HIS A 142 -4.16 7.31 -4.77
CA HIS A 142 -4.30 7.71 -3.37
C HIS A 142 -3.28 7.02 -2.44
N LEU A 143 -3.00 5.73 -2.67
CA LEU A 143 -2.05 4.97 -1.84
C LEU A 143 -0.60 5.41 -2.11
N ALA A 144 -0.23 5.69 -3.36
CA ALA A 144 1.08 6.22 -3.70
C ALA A 144 1.31 7.61 -3.08
N ASN A 145 0.30 8.48 -3.10
CA ASN A 145 0.36 9.77 -2.40
C ASN A 145 0.55 9.59 -0.89
N TYR A 146 -0.18 8.67 -0.26
CA TYR A 146 -0.01 8.34 1.15
C TYR A 146 1.41 7.84 1.46
N ILE A 147 1.91 6.87 0.69
CA ILE A 147 3.26 6.30 0.88
C ILE A 147 4.33 7.38 0.73
N TRP A 148 4.20 8.27 -0.27
CA TRP A 148 5.16 9.35 -0.46
C TRP A 148 5.10 10.39 0.66
N GLY A 149 3.91 10.71 1.15
CA GLY A 149 3.73 11.57 2.32
C GLY A 149 4.35 10.97 3.58
N SER A 150 4.09 9.69 3.86
CA SER A 150 4.67 8.98 5.00
C SER A 150 6.20 8.85 4.88
N TYR A 151 6.73 8.62 3.67
CA TYR A 151 8.18 8.65 3.43
C TYR A 151 8.79 10.00 3.82
N ASN A 152 8.20 11.11 3.38
CA ASN A 152 8.68 12.45 3.71
C ASN A 152 8.62 12.72 5.22
N PHE A 153 7.55 12.29 5.89
CA PHE A 153 7.40 12.42 7.33
C PHE A 153 8.51 11.67 8.08
N GLU A 154 8.75 10.43 7.71
CA GLU A 154 9.79 9.59 8.30
C GLU A 154 11.20 10.13 8.03
N ALA A 155 11.48 10.60 6.82
CA ALA A 155 12.77 11.20 6.46
C ALA A 155 13.02 12.51 7.22
N ALA A 156 11.99 13.38 7.33
CA ALA A 156 12.09 14.63 8.08
C ALA A 156 12.34 14.42 9.59
N THR A 157 11.82 13.30 10.13
CA THR A 157 11.92 12.99 11.57
C THR A 157 13.04 11.99 11.91
N LEU A 158 13.85 11.61 10.93
CA LEU A 158 14.96 10.66 11.11
C LEU A 158 15.99 11.22 12.11
N ASN A 159 16.31 10.47 13.15
CA ASN A 159 17.28 10.89 14.15
C ASN A 159 18.71 10.94 13.60
N TRP A 160 19.61 11.65 14.29
CA TRP A 160 20.99 11.89 13.85
C TRP A 160 21.79 10.60 13.60
N ALA A 161 21.60 9.56 14.42
CA ALA A 161 22.33 8.31 14.29
C ALA A 161 21.94 7.56 13.02
N LEU A 162 20.64 7.53 12.70
CA LEU A 162 20.14 6.94 11.45
C LEU A 162 20.50 7.78 10.23
N ARG A 163 20.55 9.11 10.35
CA ARG A 163 21.05 10.00 9.30
C ARG A 163 22.52 9.72 8.98
N LYS A 164 23.37 9.57 10.02
CA LYS A 164 24.77 9.19 9.86
C LYS A 164 24.92 7.82 9.20
N PHE A 165 24.11 6.85 9.61
CA PHE A 165 24.09 5.52 8.99
C PHE A 165 23.65 5.56 7.52
N ALA A 166 22.62 6.35 7.18
CA ALA A 166 22.16 6.54 5.82
C ALA A 166 23.28 7.11 4.93
N LYS A 167 23.94 8.17 5.41
CA LYS A 167 25.07 8.78 4.70
C LYS A 167 26.22 7.80 4.45
N MET A 168 26.51 6.95 5.43
CA MET A 168 27.52 5.90 5.29
C MET A 168 27.11 4.82 4.28
N LEU A 169 25.83 4.46 4.22
CA LEU A 169 25.33 3.39 3.37
C LEU A 169 25.11 3.82 1.91
N PHE A 170 24.58 5.05 1.72
CA PHE A 170 24.15 5.53 0.40
C PHE A 170 24.98 6.71 -0.11
N GLY A 171 25.92 7.26 0.68
CA GLY A 171 26.58 8.52 0.36
C GLY A 171 25.71 9.76 0.62
N GLU A 172 24.41 9.59 0.81
CA GLU A 172 23.42 10.63 1.05
C GLU A 172 22.44 10.26 2.17
N VAL A 173 21.67 11.23 2.65
CA VAL A 173 20.60 11.03 3.63
C VAL A 173 19.27 11.10 2.91
N PRO A 174 18.31 10.18 3.16
CA PRO A 174 16.96 10.33 2.65
C PRO A 174 16.38 11.71 2.99
N GLU A 175 16.01 12.46 1.96
CA GLU A 175 15.46 13.82 2.11
C GLU A 175 13.94 13.74 2.21
N GLY A 176 13.37 14.62 3.01
CA GLY A 176 11.94 14.82 3.19
C GLY A 176 11.68 16.00 4.11
N THR A 177 10.54 16.63 3.93
CA THR A 177 10.08 17.77 4.74
C THR A 177 8.72 17.47 5.35
N LEU A 178 8.38 18.14 6.46
CA LEU A 178 7.03 18.04 7.04
C LEU A 178 5.98 18.69 6.13
N GLU A 179 6.37 19.68 5.35
CA GLU A 179 5.53 20.37 4.37
C GLU A 179 5.17 19.46 3.19
N ASP A 180 6.13 18.72 2.64
CA ASP A 180 5.85 17.72 1.60
C ASP A 180 5.01 16.56 2.17
N ALA A 181 5.30 16.12 3.38
CA ALA A 181 4.47 15.14 4.07
C ALA A 181 3.01 15.60 4.17
N GLU A 182 2.78 16.84 4.64
CA GLU A 182 1.43 17.43 4.71
C GLU A 182 0.76 17.48 3.34
N LYS A 183 1.45 17.97 2.32
CA LYS A 183 0.95 18.09 0.95
C LYS A 183 0.43 16.74 0.43
N TYR A 184 1.25 15.70 0.51
CA TYR A 184 0.93 14.41 -0.08
C TYR A 184 -0.06 13.59 0.76
N ILE A 185 0.00 13.65 2.11
CA ILE A 185 -1.01 12.99 2.96
C ILE A 185 -2.37 13.66 2.80
N LYS A 186 -2.43 15.00 2.74
CA LYS A 186 -3.68 15.73 2.44
C LYS A 186 -4.26 15.35 1.08
N LYS A 187 -3.41 15.19 0.06
CA LYS A 187 -3.86 14.71 -1.24
C LYS A 187 -4.42 13.29 -1.15
N ALA A 188 -3.77 12.38 -0.43
CA ALA A 188 -4.29 11.03 -0.20
C ALA A 188 -5.65 11.06 0.51
N VAL A 189 -5.81 11.89 1.55
CA VAL A 189 -7.08 12.11 2.26
C VAL A 189 -8.16 12.68 1.33
N SER A 190 -7.82 13.64 0.45
CA SER A 190 -8.80 14.19 -0.50
C SER A 190 -9.28 13.16 -1.53
N LEU A 191 -8.41 12.26 -1.96
CA LEU A 191 -8.72 11.19 -2.92
C LEU A 191 -9.49 10.02 -2.25
N LYS A 192 -9.24 9.75 -0.96
CA LYS A 192 -9.88 8.68 -0.20
C LYS A 192 -10.20 9.18 1.23
N PRO A 193 -11.27 9.99 1.40
CA PRO A 193 -11.54 10.71 2.65
C PRO A 193 -12.02 9.81 3.80
N ASP A 194 -12.44 8.62 3.51
CA ASP A 194 -12.93 7.60 4.44
C ASP A 194 -11.84 6.60 4.90
N ARG A 195 -10.58 6.80 4.48
CA ARG A 195 -9.47 5.92 4.88
C ARG A 195 -8.90 6.34 6.24
N ILE A 196 -9.17 5.53 7.27
CA ILE A 196 -8.76 5.75 8.67
C ILE A 196 -7.26 5.98 8.78
N GLN A 197 -6.45 5.13 8.15
CA GLN A 197 -5.00 5.20 8.18
C GLN A 197 -4.46 6.57 7.72
N TYR A 198 -5.03 7.14 6.64
CA TYR A 198 -4.53 8.40 6.08
C TYR A 198 -4.80 9.57 7.01
N ARG A 199 -6.00 9.63 7.60
CA ARG A 199 -6.37 10.69 8.56
C ARG A 199 -5.60 10.58 9.86
N LEU A 200 -5.42 9.38 10.39
CA LEU A 200 -4.61 9.16 11.59
C LEU A 200 -3.16 9.61 11.37
N GLU A 201 -2.58 9.30 10.19
CA GLU A 201 -1.22 9.74 9.85
C GLU A 201 -1.15 11.26 9.70
N LEU A 202 -2.15 11.90 9.09
CA LEU A 202 -2.24 13.36 9.02
C LEU A 202 -2.33 14.00 10.42
N ALA A 203 -3.09 13.41 11.31
CA ALA A 203 -3.17 13.88 12.70
C ALA A 203 -1.84 13.76 13.45
N LYS A 204 -1.11 12.64 13.25
CA LYS A 204 0.24 12.44 13.80
C LYS A 204 1.22 13.48 13.26
N LEU A 205 1.15 13.77 11.96
CA LEU A 205 1.94 14.81 11.33
C LEU A 205 1.63 16.19 11.89
N TYR A 206 0.34 16.58 11.99
CA TYR A 206 -0.07 17.84 12.58
C TYR A 206 0.42 18.01 14.02
N LYS A 207 0.30 16.94 14.83
CA LYS A 207 0.88 16.92 16.17
C LYS A 207 2.39 17.20 16.13
N LYS A 208 3.13 16.59 15.20
CA LYS A 208 4.58 16.78 15.06
C LYS A 208 4.94 18.22 14.63
N MET A 209 4.08 18.84 13.83
CA MET A 209 4.21 20.25 13.39
C MET A 209 3.78 21.27 14.46
N GLY A 210 3.25 20.82 15.61
CA GLY A 210 2.69 21.72 16.64
C GLY A 210 1.30 22.26 16.31
N LYS A 211 0.64 21.77 15.28
CA LYS A 211 -0.72 22.13 14.83
C LYS A 211 -1.74 21.32 15.63
N LYS A 212 -1.91 21.64 16.93
CA LYS A 212 -2.71 20.83 17.88
C LYS A 212 -4.18 20.76 17.47
N GLU A 213 -4.76 21.87 17.07
CA GLU A 213 -6.19 21.99 16.72
C GLU A 213 -6.50 21.19 15.45
N GLU A 214 -5.62 21.24 14.45
CA GLU A 214 -5.73 20.45 13.22
C GLU A 214 -5.63 18.96 13.51
N ALA A 215 -4.71 18.56 14.38
CA ALA A 215 -4.57 17.16 14.80
C ALA A 215 -5.85 16.66 15.50
N ILE A 216 -6.45 17.46 16.38
CA ILE A 216 -7.72 17.14 17.06
C ILE A 216 -8.84 16.96 16.05
N ARG A 217 -9.00 17.91 15.10
CA ARG A 217 -10.05 17.82 14.06
C ARG A 217 -9.95 16.53 13.23
N GLU A 218 -8.75 16.19 12.77
CA GLU A 218 -8.57 14.95 12.00
C GLU A 218 -8.88 13.70 12.83
N LEU A 219 -8.51 13.67 14.12
CA LEU A 219 -8.81 12.57 15.02
C LEU A 219 -10.31 12.44 15.30
N GLU A 220 -11.02 13.55 15.50
CA GLU A 220 -12.47 13.57 15.69
C GLU A 220 -13.20 13.02 14.47
N ILE A 221 -12.74 13.33 13.26
CA ILE A 221 -13.25 12.72 12.04
C ILE A 221 -12.94 11.22 12.02
N THR A 222 -11.67 10.86 12.30
CA THR A 222 -11.17 9.49 12.21
C THR A 222 -11.97 8.51 13.08
N ILE A 223 -12.23 8.85 14.34
CA ILE A 223 -12.93 7.96 15.28
C ILE A 223 -14.41 7.71 14.92
N ASN A 224 -14.98 8.51 14.01
CA ASN A 224 -16.34 8.35 13.50
C ASN A 224 -16.41 7.62 12.16
N LEU A 225 -15.28 7.21 11.58
CA LEU A 225 -15.25 6.44 10.34
C LEU A 225 -15.55 4.96 10.58
N ARG A 226 -16.14 4.32 9.57
CA ARG A 226 -16.38 2.87 9.59
C ARG A 226 -15.12 2.12 9.15
N PRO A 227 -14.69 1.07 9.87
CA PRO A 227 -13.60 0.21 9.45
C PRO A 227 -13.85 -0.39 8.05
N GLN A 228 -12.87 -0.30 7.17
CA GLN A 228 -12.86 -0.91 5.84
C GLN A 228 -11.80 -2.01 5.72
N TYR A 229 -10.87 -2.06 6.67
CA TYR A 229 -9.77 -3.01 6.77
C TYR A 229 -9.66 -3.58 8.18
N LYS A 230 -9.17 -4.80 8.33
CA LYS A 230 -8.99 -5.41 9.67
C LYS A 230 -8.08 -4.57 10.58
N GLU A 231 -7.05 -3.94 10.03
CA GLU A 231 -6.15 -3.07 10.78
C GLU A 231 -6.86 -1.84 11.36
N ASP A 232 -7.94 -1.36 10.71
CA ASP A 232 -8.64 -0.15 11.12
C ASP A 232 -9.16 -0.22 12.57
N TYR A 233 -9.50 -1.42 13.08
CA TYR A 233 -9.90 -1.59 14.47
C TYR A 233 -8.79 -1.24 15.48
N VAL A 234 -7.52 -1.47 15.09
CA VAL A 234 -6.36 -1.10 15.91
C VAL A 234 -6.08 0.40 15.77
N LEU A 235 -6.17 0.92 14.53
CA LEU A 235 -5.92 2.33 14.23
C LEU A 235 -6.96 3.25 14.89
N LEU A 236 -8.22 2.83 14.99
CA LEU A 236 -9.26 3.59 15.71
C LEU A 236 -8.93 3.72 17.21
N LYS A 237 -8.49 2.64 17.87
CA LYS A 237 -8.05 2.70 19.27
C LYS A 237 -6.86 3.66 19.46
N GLU A 238 -5.90 3.63 18.53
CA GLU A 238 -4.77 4.56 18.54
C GLU A 238 -5.25 6.02 18.37
N ALA A 239 -6.20 6.26 17.47
CA ALA A 239 -6.78 7.58 17.25
C ALA A 239 -7.50 8.11 18.52
N GLU A 240 -8.31 7.28 19.16
CA GLU A 240 -8.99 7.62 20.43
C GLU A 240 -7.99 7.96 21.55
N GLU A 241 -6.94 7.15 21.70
CA GLU A 241 -5.89 7.41 22.70
C GLU A 241 -5.14 8.71 22.41
N LEU A 242 -4.81 8.98 21.15
CA LEU A 242 -4.11 10.19 20.75
C LEU A 242 -5.00 11.42 20.99
N LEU A 243 -6.28 11.35 20.62
CA LEU A 243 -7.25 12.41 20.86
C LEU A 243 -7.37 12.74 22.35
N ARG A 244 -7.50 11.72 23.20
CA ARG A 244 -7.57 11.90 24.65
C ARG A 244 -6.31 12.57 25.22
N LYS A 245 -5.11 12.24 24.69
CA LYS A 245 -3.85 12.86 25.11
C LYS A 245 -3.74 14.33 24.68
N LEU A 246 -4.29 14.68 23.51
CA LEU A 246 -4.22 16.05 23.01
C LEU A 246 -5.25 16.99 23.66
N LYS A 247 -6.38 16.46 24.15
CA LYS A 247 -7.41 17.24 24.84
C LYS A 247 -7.11 17.51 26.33
N LYS A 248 -6.10 16.86 26.88
CA LYS A 248 -5.54 17.17 28.21
C LYS A 248 -4.54 18.33 28.12
#